data_aa921b29b078d89aa69d5ebba54ea346
#
_entry.id   aa921b29b078d89aa69d5ebba54ea346
#
_cell.length_a   1.000
_cell.length_b   1.000
_cell.length_c   1.000
_cell.angle_alpha   90.00
_cell.angle_beta   90.00
_cell.angle_gamma   90.00
#
_symmetry.space_group_name_H-M   'P 1'
#
loop_
_entity.id
_entity.type
_entity.pdbx_description
1 polymer ?
#
loop_
_entity_poly.entity_id
_entity_poly.type
_entity_poly.pdbx_seq_one_letter_code
_entity_poly.pdbx_strand_id
1 'polypeptide(L)'
;MKRQKLQETMIPPYETALQEAEKSAATMEKYLHHVRQFVAHDAGRRIDKALVLEYKTRLGNLYAPSSANAALAAVNGFLRFWGFESCCVRPFKVQKKLYCPEEKELSREEYIRLVRAAKEKSSERLALLLETICATGIRVSELPYITVEAAVRGEAVVHCKGKTRTVFLPAALQKKLRRYIQGQKIQSGSVFITRTGKPMNRSNIWREMKALCERANVAPSKVFPHSLRHLFARCFYSIDHDVAKLADILGHSNINTTRIYIITTGAEHRRKMETMRLVI
;
A
#
# COMPACT_ATOMS: atom_id res chain seq x y z
N MET A 1 -12.49 23.25 -32.98
CA MET A 1 -12.38 23.00 -31.52
C MET A 1 -13.78 22.85 -30.95
N LYS A 2 -14.08 21.71 -30.29
CA LYS A 2 -15.36 21.50 -29.60
C LYS A 2 -15.57 22.59 -28.54
N ARG A 3 -16.67 23.34 -28.61
CA ARG A 3 -17.06 24.33 -27.60
C ARG A 3 -18.01 23.65 -26.59
N GLN A 4 -17.48 22.89 -25.64
CA GLN A 4 -18.29 22.21 -24.64
C GLN A 4 -17.95 22.74 -23.25
N LYS A 5 -18.98 22.95 -22.43
CA LYS A 5 -18.85 23.32 -21.02
C LYS A 5 -18.76 22.07 -20.17
N LEU A 6 -18.00 22.16 -19.08
CA LEU A 6 -17.87 21.10 -18.10
C LEU A 6 -19.19 20.96 -17.32
N GLN A 7 -19.76 19.75 -17.29
CA GLN A 7 -21.07 19.46 -16.68
C GLN A 7 -21.07 18.11 -15.99
N GLU A 8 -21.87 17.95 -14.95
CA GLU A 8 -22.04 16.67 -14.24
C GLU A 8 -22.57 15.54 -15.12
N THR A 9 -23.40 15.89 -16.12
CA THR A 9 -23.94 14.94 -17.11
C THR A 9 -22.87 14.22 -17.93
N MET A 10 -21.63 14.72 -17.90
CA MET A 10 -20.48 14.09 -18.57
C MET A 10 -19.91 12.90 -17.76
N ILE A 11 -20.25 12.75 -16.48
CA ILE A 11 -19.68 11.71 -15.62
C ILE A 11 -20.25 10.32 -15.91
N PRO A 12 -21.57 10.10 -16.00
CA PRO A 12 -22.13 8.77 -16.19
C PRO A 12 -21.63 8.05 -17.47
N PRO A 13 -21.53 8.70 -18.66
CA PRO A 13 -20.97 8.04 -19.82
C PRO A 13 -19.51 7.61 -19.64
N TYR A 14 -18.71 8.41 -18.91
CA TYR A 14 -17.33 8.05 -18.59
C TYR A 14 -17.25 6.88 -17.60
N GLU A 15 -18.16 6.79 -16.64
CA GLU A 15 -18.26 5.65 -15.73
C GLU A 15 -18.52 4.35 -16.50
N THR A 16 -19.46 4.37 -17.45
CA THR A 16 -19.73 3.24 -18.36
C THR A 16 -18.48 2.84 -19.15
N ALA A 17 -17.78 3.82 -19.72
CA ALA A 17 -16.55 3.56 -20.46
C ALA A 17 -15.42 2.96 -19.59
N LEU A 18 -15.35 3.33 -18.30
CA LEU A 18 -14.40 2.70 -17.36
C LEU A 18 -14.79 1.25 -17.06
N GLN A 19 -16.08 0.91 -17.03
CA GLN A 19 -16.59 -0.45 -16.87
C GLN A 19 -16.25 -1.30 -18.11
N GLU A 20 -16.55 -0.79 -19.29
CA GLU A 20 -16.23 -1.43 -20.58
C GLU A 20 -14.72 -1.65 -20.75
N ALA A 21 -13.89 -0.74 -20.22
CA ALA A 21 -12.43 -0.89 -20.16
C ALA A 21 -11.95 -1.83 -19.04
N GLU A 22 -12.85 -2.61 -18.40
CA GLU A 22 -12.58 -3.60 -17.35
C GLU A 22 -11.74 -3.07 -16.18
N LYS A 23 -11.91 -1.79 -15.83
CA LYS A 23 -11.20 -1.21 -14.69
C LYS A 23 -11.74 -1.81 -13.37
N SER A 24 -10.84 -2.13 -12.45
CA SER A 24 -11.26 -2.60 -11.13
C SER A 24 -12.13 -1.57 -10.40
N ALA A 25 -13.10 -2.03 -9.62
CA ALA A 25 -14.01 -1.17 -8.84
C ALA A 25 -13.27 -0.08 -8.04
N ALA A 26 -12.17 -0.44 -7.37
CA ALA A 26 -11.33 0.51 -6.62
C ALA A 26 -10.64 1.56 -7.53
N THR A 27 -10.31 1.21 -8.78
CA THR A 27 -9.75 2.16 -9.75
C THR A 27 -10.83 3.10 -10.24
N MET A 28 -12.01 2.57 -10.56
CA MET A 28 -13.17 3.35 -10.99
C MET A 28 -13.58 4.36 -9.93
N GLU A 29 -13.75 3.92 -8.68
CA GLU A 29 -14.08 4.78 -7.53
C GLU A 29 -13.11 5.95 -7.40
N LYS A 30 -11.80 5.67 -7.46
CA LYS A 30 -10.75 6.71 -7.43
C LYS A 30 -10.86 7.69 -8.59
N TYR A 31 -11.03 7.19 -9.81
CA TYR A 31 -11.09 8.04 -10.99
C TYR A 31 -12.32 8.93 -10.95
N LEU A 32 -13.48 8.35 -10.63
CA LEU A 32 -14.75 9.08 -10.52
C LEU A 32 -14.69 10.10 -9.37
N HIS A 33 -14.08 9.77 -8.23
CA HIS A 33 -13.87 10.72 -7.15
C HIS A 33 -13.12 11.97 -7.62
N HIS A 34 -11.99 11.82 -8.28
CA HIS A 34 -11.21 12.96 -8.79
C HIS A 34 -11.89 13.71 -9.93
N VAL A 35 -12.61 13.01 -10.81
CA VAL A 35 -13.39 13.64 -11.89
C VAL A 35 -14.55 14.43 -11.30
N ARG A 36 -15.30 13.90 -10.33
CA ARG A 36 -16.35 14.63 -9.61
C ARG A 36 -15.81 15.90 -8.94
N GLN A 37 -14.66 15.83 -8.30
CA GLN A 37 -14.01 17.02 -7.73
C GLN A 37 -13.65 18.07 -8.78
N PHE A 38 -13.12 17.66 -9.93
CA PHE A 38 -12.81 18.55 -11.03
C PHE A 38 -14.08 19.20 -11.59
N VAL A 39 -15.12 18.40 -11.86
CA VAL A 39 -16.40 18.89 -12.41
C VAL A 39 -17.10 19.83 -11.41
N ALA A 40 -17.19 19.47 -10.13
CA ALA A 40 -17.84 20.28 -9.13
C ALA A 40 -17.17 21.67 -8.94
N HIS A 41 -15.84 21.69 -9.06
CA HIS A 41 -15.10 22.97 -8.91
C HIS A 41 -15.26 23.90 -10.12
N ASP A 42 -15.28 23.35 -11.33
CA ASP A 42 -15.19 24.09 -12.57
C ASP A 42 -16.47 23.96 -13.44
N ALA A 43 -17.60 23.59 -12.82
CA ALA A 43 -18.89 23.41 -13.51
C ALA A 43 -19.29 24.68 -14.30
N GLY A 44 -19.79 24.45 -15.52
CA GLY A 44 -20.24 25.54 -16.41
C GLY A 44 -19.13 26.29 -17.15
N ARG A 45 -17.86 26.08 -16.76
CA ARG A 45 -16.72 26.67 -17.48
C ARG A 45 -16.45 25.92 -18.79
N ARG A 46 -15.91 26.62 -19.78
CA ARG A 46 -15.49 26.02 -21.05
C ARG A 46 -14.28 25.09 -20.83
N ILE A 47 -14.32 23.93 -21.44
CA ILE A 47 -13.19 22.99 -21.41
C ILE A 47 -12.12 23.49 -22.38
N ASP A 48 -11.03 23.98 -21.83
CA ASP A 48 -9.83 24.40 -22.55
C ASP A 48 -8.56 24.12 -21.74
N LYS A 49 -7.41 24.39 -22.33
CA LYS A 49 -6.11 24.12 -21.73
C LYS A 49 -5.87 24.97 -20.49
N ALA A 50 -6.37 26.22 -20.48
CA ALA A 50 -6.21 27.16 -19.37
C ALA A 50 -6.92 26.63 -18.11
N LEU A 51 -8.17 26.17 -18.25
CA LEU A 51 -8.95 25.57 -17.17
C LEU A 51 -8.17 24.41 -16.48
N VAL A 52 -7.60 23.51 -17.29
CA VAL A 52 -6.90 22.33 -16.76
C VAL A 52 -5.55 22.72 -16.12
N LEU A 53 -4.87 23.75 -16.61
CA LEU A 53 -3.66 24.29 -16.00
C LEU A 53 -3.95 24.96 -14.67
N GLU A 54 -5.04 25.73 -14.53
CA GLU A 54 -5.49 26.32 -13.27
C GLU A 54 -5.78 25.20 -12.25
N TYR A 55 -6.54 24.18 -12.66
CA TYR A 55 -6.83 23.03 -11.80
C TYR A 55 -5.55 22.29 -11.36
N LYS A 56 -4.59 22.10 -12.28
CA LYS A 56 -3.27 21.53 -11.94
C LYS A 56 -2.53 22.39 -10.88
N THR A 57 -2.47 23.71 -11.07
CA THR A 57 -1.83 24.62 -10.10
C THR A 57 -2.47 24.50 -8.73
N ARG A 58 -3.80 24.46 -8.66
CA ARG A 58 -4.55 24.25 -7.42
C ARG A 58 -4.20 22.93 -6.76
N LEU A 59 -4.17 21.83 -7.52
CA LEU A 59 -3.77 20.52 -6.98
C LEU A 59 -2.36 20.54 -6.41
N GLY A 60 -1.43 21.25 -7.05
CA GLY A 60 -0.06 21.41 -6.58
C GLY A 60 0.05 22.16 -5.25
N ASN A 61 -0.85 23.12 -5.00
CA ASN A 61 -0.90 23.87 -3.76
C ASN A 61 -1.54 23.07 -2.60
N LEU A 62 -2.47 22.16 -2.92
CA LEU A 62 -3.24 21.42 -1.91
C LEU A 62 -2.64 20.05 -1.57
N TYR A 63 -1.93 19.41 -2.50
CA TYR A 63 -1.52 18.02 -2.37
C TYR A 63 -0.04 17.81 -2.70
N ALA A 64 0.53 16.79 -2.11
CA ALA A 64 1.85 16.30 -2.51
C ALA A 64 1.85 15.88 -4.01
N PRO A 65 2.97 16.06 -4.74
CA PRO A 65 3.05 15.79 -6.18
C PRO A 65 2.53 14.42 -6.62
N SER A 66 2.75 13.38 -5.83
CA SER A 66 2.25 12.03 -6.13
C SER A 66 0.72 11.92 -6.07
N SER A 67 0.08 12.59 -5.09
CA SER A 67 -1.37 12.63 -4.95
C SER A 67 -2.01 13.50 -6.03
N ALA A 68 -1.43 14.67 -6.31
CA ALA A 68 -1.85 15.53 -7.42
C ALA A 68 -1.77 14.81 -8.77
N ASN A 69 -0.71 14.01 -9.00
CA ASN A 69 -0.56 13.23 -10.22
C ASN A 69 -1.64 12.13 -10.37
N ALA A 70 -2.10 11.55 -9.26
CA ALA A 70 -3.21 10.59 -9.32
C ALA A 70 -4.53 11.27 -9.76
N ALA A 71 -4.81 12.48 -9.26
CA ALA A 71 -5.94 13.28 -9.70
C ALA A 71 -5.82 13.70 -11.17
N LEU A 72 -4.63 14.17 -11.59
CA LEU A 72 -4.38 14.54 -12.98
C LEU A 72 -4.51 13.36 -13.95
N ALA A 73 -4.11 12.15 -13.54
CA ALA A 73 -4.28 10.95 -14.36
C ALA A 73 -5.77 10.65 -14.63
N ALA A 74 -6.61 10.79 -13.59
CA ALA A 74 -8.06 10.62 -13.73
C ALA A 74 -8.68 11.68 -14.62
N VAL A 75 -8.35 12.96 -14.40
CA VAL A 75 -8.85 14.09 -15.21
C VAL A 75 -8.37 13.99 -16.66
N ASN A 76 -7.11 13.68 -16.92
CA ASN A 76 -6.61 13.46 -18.27
C ASN A 76 -7.31 12.27 -18.96
N GLY A 77 -7.63 11.20 -18.23
CA GLY A 77 -8.42 10.08 -18.73
C GLY A 77 -9.82 10.51 -19.18
N PHE A 78 -10.50 11.29 -18.34
CA PHE A 78 -11.81 11.88 -18.62
C PHE A 78 -11.78 12.82 -19.83
N LEU A 79 -10.79 13.69 -19.92
CA LEU A 79 -10.64 14.61 -21.06
C LEU A 79 -10.39 13.86 -22.38
N ARG A 80 -9.58 12.79 -22.38
CA ARG A 80 -9.37 11.95 -23.57
C ARG A 80 -10.66 11.27 -24.02
N PHE A 81 -11.43 10.73 -23.09
CA PHE A 81 -12.70 10.09 -23.41
C PHE A 81 -13.64 11.06 -24.14
N TRP A 82 -13.67 12.33 -23.76
CA TRP A 82 -14.49 13.35 -24.41
C TRP A 82 -13.83 14.00 -25.63
N GLY A 83 -12.64 13.58 -26.06
CA GLY A 83 -11.93 14.11 -27.24
C GLY A 83 -11.27 15.46 -26.99
N PHE A 84 -10.84 15.74 -25.75
CA PHE A 84 -10.10 16.94 -25.34
C PHE A 84 -8.62 16.64 -25.05
N GLU A 85 -7.96 15.79 -25.86
CA GLU A 85 -6.55 15.40 -25.67
C GLU A 85 -5.61 16.61 -25.61
N SER A 86 -5.88 17.64 -26.42
CA SER A 86 -5.09 18.88 -26.44
C SER A 86 -5.11 19.64 -25.12
N CYS A 87 -6.15 19.42 -24.29
CA CYS A 87 -6.28 20.01 -22.97
C CYS A 87 -5.55 19.21 -21.87
N CYS A 88 -5.13 17.98 -22.14
CA CYS A 88 -4.40 17.16 -21.17
C CYS A 88 -3.09 17.82 -20.72
N VAL A 89 -2.80 17.74 -19.41
CA VAL A 89 -1.60 18.33 -18.81
C VAL A 89 -0.59 17.29 -18.41
N ARG A 90 0.70 17.65 -18.40
CA ARG A 90 1.78 16.79 -17.93
C ARG A 90 1.71 16.65 -16.40
N PRO A 91 2.06 15.48 -15.83
CA PRO A 91 2.17 15.32 -14.40
C PRO A 91 3.28 16.19 -13.81
N PHE A 92 3.23 16.44 -12.52
CA PHE A 92 4.35 17.01 -11.77
C PHE A 92 5.54 16.05 -11.78
N LYS A 93 6.74 16.61 -11.90
CA LYS A 93 7.96 15.81 -11.70
C LYS A 93 8.04 15.37 -10.24
N VAL A 94 8.15 14.07 -10.02
CA VAL A 94 8.36 13.50 -8.69
C VAL A 94 9.81 13.05 -8.61
N GLN A 95 10.60 13.74 -7.78
CA GLN A 95 11.95 13.30 -7.50
C GLN A 95 11.90 12.05 -6.63
N LYS A 96 12.50 10.97 -7.11
CA LYS A 96 12.68 9.75 -6.31
C LYS A 96 13.66 10.06 -5.19
N LYS A 97 13.23 9.90 -3.95
CA LYS A 97 14.13 10.01 -2.80
C LYS A 97 15.13 8.88 -2.85
N LEU A 98 16.42 9.21 -2.82
CA LEU A 98 17.51 8.23 -2.77
C LEU A 98 17.67 7.62 -1.37
N TYR A 99 17.16 8.30 -0.36
CA TYR A 99 17.27 7.88 1.04
C TYR A 99 15.91 7.98 1.74
N CYS A 100 15.64 7.03 2.62
CA CYS A 100 14.51 7.13 3.53
C CYS A 100 14.99 7.77 4.84
N PRO A 101 14.26 8.78 5.38
CA PRO A 101 14.58 9.28 6.72
C PRO A 101 14.37 8.17 7.75
N GLU A 102 15.36 7.96 8.61
CA GLU A 102 15.35 6.94 9.66
C GLU A 102 14.14 7.04 10.59
N GLU A 103 13.68 8.26 10.81
CA GLU A 103 12.49 8.61 11.60
C GLU A 103 11.17 8.04 11.04
N LYS A 104 11.15 7.62 9.78
CA LYS A 104 9.96 7.05 9.12
C LYS A 104 9.97 5.54 9.04
N GLU A 105 11.07 4.92 9.37
CA GLU A 105 11.23 3.47 9.29
C GLU A 105 10.98 2.79 10.64
N LEU A 106 10.24 1.69 10.60
CA LEU A 106 10.03 0.83 11.76
C LEU A 106 11.28 -0.04 11.98
N SER A 107 11.91 0.07 13.14
CA SER A 107 13.06 -0.79 13.49
C SER A 107 12.58 -2.17 13.97
N ARG A 108 13.53 -3.12 14.06
CA ARG A 108 13.26 -4.46 14.61
C ARG A 108 12.88 -4.40 16.08
N GLU A 109 13.52 -3.53 16.84
CA GLU A 109 13.28 -3.31 18.26
C GLU A 109 11.90 -2.70 18.49
N GLU A 110 11.53 -1.71 17.68
CA GLU A 110 10.19 -1.10 17.70
C GLU A 110 9.10 -2.13 17.36
N TYR A 111 9.33 -2.99 16.37
CA TYR A 111 8.42 -4.08 16.03
C TYR A 111 8.26 -5.07 17.22
N ILE A 112 9.35 -5.44 17.88
CA ILE A 112 9.31 -6.34 19.06
C ILE A 112 8.47 -5.70 20.17
N ARG A 113 8.62 -4.40 20.43
CA ARG A 113 7.82 -3.67 21.41
C ARG A 113 6.34 -3.67 21.05
N LEU A 114 5.98 -3.46 19.77
CA LEU A 114 4.60 -3.54 19.31
C LEU A 114 3.97 -4.92 19.55
N VAL A 115 4.70 -5.99 19.23
CA VAL A 115 4.22 -7.37 19.46
C VAL A 115 4.05 -7.64 20.96
N ARG A 116 4.96 -7.19 21.81
CA ARG A 116 4.85 -7.31 23.28
C ARG A 116 3.63 -6.55 23.80
N ALA A 117 3.47 -5.29 23.41
CA ALA A 117 2.32 -4.47 23.79
C ALA A 117 0.97 -5.08 23.37
N ALA A 118 0.92 -5.75 22.21
CA ALA A 118 -0.26 -6.48 21.78
C ALA A 118 -0.58 -7.67 22.67
N LYS A 119 0.43 -8.42 23.10
CA LYS A 119 0.29 -9.58 24.03
C LYS A 119 -0.16 -9.13 25.41
N GLU A 120 0.44 -8.09 25.96
CA GLU A 120 0.06 -7.51 27.26
C GLU A 120 -1.37 -6.98 27.29
N LYS A 121 -1.86 -6.48 26.17
CA LYS A 121 -3.27 -6.09 25.99
C LYS A 121 -4.20 -7.29 25.82
N SER A 122 -3.70 -8.53 25.99
CA SER A 122 -4.45 -9.77 25.73
C SER A 122 -5.04 -9.85 24.32
N SER A 123 -4.42 -9.18 23.35
CA SER A 123 -4.80 -9.24 21.94
C SER A 123 -3.89 -10.18 21.17
N GLU A 124 -3.99 -11.49 21.46
CA GLU A 124 -3.22 -12.53 20.78
C GLU A 124 -3.40 -12.46 19.27
N ARG A 125 -4.65 -12.19 18.80
CA ARG A 125 -4.95 -12.00 17.38
C ARG A 125 -4.08 -10.90 16.74
N LEU A 126 -3.99 -9.73 17.38
CA LEU A 126 -3.22 -8.62 16.86
C LEU A 126 -1.72 -8.90 16.87
N ALA A 127 -1.21 -9.49 17.95
CA ALA A 127 0.20 -9.90 18.03
C ALA A 127 0.55 -10.88 16.89
N LEU A 128 -0.29 -11.90 16.69
CA LEU A 128 -0.11 -12.89 15.62
C LEU A 128 -0.24 -12.30 14.22
N LEU A 129 -1.14 -11.34 14.03
CA LEU A 129 -1.30 -10.61 12.78
C LEU A 129 -0.03 -9.80 12.45
N LEU A 130 0.55 -9.08 13.41
CA LEU A 130 1.81 -8.36 13.25
C LEU A 130 2.94 -9.32 12.88
N GLU A 131 3.05 -10.44 13.59
CA GLU A 131 4.04 -11.48 13.32
C GLU A 131 3.85 -12.08 11.91
N THR A 132 2.60 -12.31 11.48
CA THR A 132 2.31 -12.85 10.14
C THR A 132 2.76 -11.91 9.04
N ILE A 133 2.41 -10.61 9.12
CA ILE A 133 2.84 -9.65 8.10
C ILE A 133 4.36 -9.51 8.07
N CYS A 134 5.00 -9.45 9.24
CA CYS A 134 6.43 -9.23 9.34
C CYS A 134 7.26 -10.48 8.98
N ALA A 135 6.73 -11.69 9.18
CA ALA A 135 7.44 -12.94 8.86
C ALA A 135 7.26 -13.38 7.41
N THR A 136 6.24 -12.90 6.70
CA THR A 136 5.89 -13.35 5.34
C THR A 136 5.94 -12.26 4.29
N GLY A 137 5.98 -11.01 4.70
CA GLY A 137 5.85 -9.86 3.81
C GLY A 137 4.50 -9.76 3.10
N ILE A 138 3.46 -10.47 3.55
CA ILE A 138 2.12 -10.45 2.94
C ILE A 138 1.51 -9.04 2.98
N ARG A 139 0.72 -8.68 1.96
CA ARG A 139 -0.03 -7.42 1.97
C ARG A 139 -1.24 -7.54 2.91
N VAL A 140 -1.62 -6.44 3.55
CA VAL A 140 -2.79 -6.42 4.44
C VAL A 140 -4.09 -6.88 3.76
N SER A 141 -4.24 -6.58 2.47
CA SER A 141 -5.40 -7.04 1.67
C SER A 141 -5.37 -8.54 1.36
N GLU A 142 -4.24 -9.19 1.55
CA GLU A 142 -4.03 -10.61 1.30
C GLU A 142 -4.15 -11.45 2.57
N LEU A 143 -4.25 -10.82 3.75
CA LEU A 143 -4.42 -11.53 5.02
C LEU A 143 -5.61 -12.52 5.07
N PRO A 144 -6.74 -12.29 4.37
CA PRO A 144 -7.82 -13.27 4.31
C PRO A 144 -7.41 -14.63 3.73
N TYR A 145 -6.32 -14.70 2.95
CA TYR A 145 -5.78 -15.96 2.42
C TYR A 145 -4.95 -16.75 3.45
N ILE A 146 -4.64 -16.16 4.61
CA ILE A 146 -4.12 -16.91 5.76
C ILE A 146 -5.28 -17.64 6.40
N THR A 147 -5.56 -18.83 5.88
CA THR A 147 -6.68 -19.67 6.31
C THR A 147 -6.21 -20.79 7.25
N VAL A 148 -7.17 -21.50 7.84
CA VAL A 148 -6.91 -22.69 8.65
C VAL A 148 -6.10 -23.71 7.85
N GLU A 149 -6.50 -23.95 6.60
CA GLU A 149 -5.86 -24.89 5.68
C GLU A 149 -4.44 -24.43 5.31
N ALA A 150 -4.24 -23.13 5.09
CA ALA A 150 -2.93 -22.54 4.81
C ALA A 150 -1.99 -22.72 6.02
N ALA A 151 -2.48 -22.52 7.24
CA ALA A 151 -1.70 -22.72 8.47
C ALA A 151 -1.30 -24.20 8.67
N VAL A 152 -2.08 -25.15 8.17
CA VAL A 152 -1.74 -26.58 8.18
C VAL A 152 -0.72 -26.93 7.09
N ARG A 153 -0.92 -26.47 5.86
CA ARG A 153 -0.01 -26.74 4.74
C ARG A 153 1.34 -26.03 4.87
N GLY A 154 1.38 -24.90 5.56
CA GLY A 154 2.59 -24.08 5.67
C GLY A 154 2.73 -23.05 4.54
N GLU A 155 1.73 -22.92 3.70
CA GLU A 155 1.71 -21.97 2.58
C GLU A 155 0.30 -21.46 2.29
N ALA A 156 0.21 -20.23 1.82
CA ALA A 156 -1.02 -19.59 1.37
C ALA A 156 -0.92 -19.21 -0.10
N VAL A 157 -1.88 -19.63 -0.91
CA VAL A 157 -2.00 -19.22 -2.31
C VAL A 157 -2.81 -17.93 -2.35
N VAL A 158 -2.19 -16.85 -2.80
CA VAL A 158 -2.77 -15.51 -2.83
C VAL A 158 -3.09 -15.10 -4.26
N HIS A 159 -4.35 -14.72 -4.49
CA HIS A 159 -4.81 -14.20 -5.76
C HIS A 159 -5.00 -12.67 -5.65
N CYS A 160 -4.25 -11.90 -6.41
CA CYS A 160 -4.34 -10.44 -6.38
C CYS A 160 -4.10 -9.83 -7.77
N LYS A 161 -5.06 -9.07 -8.27
CA LYS A 161 -4.98 -8.35 -9.56
C LYS A 161 -4.58 -9.26 -10.74
N GLY A 162 -5.24 -10.42 -10.86
CA GLY A 162 -5.00 -11.39 -11.94
C GLY A 162 -3.68 -12.17 -11.83
N LYS A 163 -2.96 -12.02 -10.71
CA LYS A 163 -1.72 -12.77 -10.43
C LYS A 163 -1.90 -13.68 -9.23
N THR A 164 -1.32 -14.86 -9.33
CA THR A 164 -1.27 -15.83 -8.24
C THR A 164 0.17 -15.96 -7.75
N ARG A 165 0.37 -15.99 -6.43
CA ARG A 165 1.66 -16.30 -5.81
C ARG A 165 1.48 -17.12 -4.55
N THR A 166 2.48 -17.89 -4.22
CA THR A 166 2.55 -18.63 -2.95
C THR A 166 3.26 -17.79 -1.89
N VAL A 167 2.71 -17.75 -0.70
CA VAL A 167 3.30 -17.11 0.49
C VAL A 167 3.64 -18.23 1.47
N PHE A 168 4.93 -18.44 1.73
CA PHE A 168 5.40 -19.45 2.67
C PHE A 168 5.25 -18.97 4.11
N LEU A 169 4.78 -19.86 4.98
CA LEU A 169 4.64 -19.61 6.41
C LEU A 169 5.78 -20.32 7.16
N PRO A 170 6.69 -19.59 7.82
CA PRO A 170 7.75 -20.22 8.62
C PRO A 170 7.19 -21.15 9.70
N ALA A 171 7.86 -22.25 10.01
CA ALA A 171 7.39 -23.27 10.95
C ALA A 171 7.01 -22.72 12.33
N ALA A 172 7.77 -21.75 12.83
CA ALA A 172 7.45 -21.06 14.08
C ALA A 172 6.13 -20.29 14.02
N LEU A 173 5.82 -19.66 12.88
CA LEU A 173 4.56 -18.96 12.66
C LEU A 173 3.40 -19.96 12.53
N GLN A 174 3.59 -21.05 11.78
CA GLN A 174 2.58 -22.13 11.65
C GLN A 174 2.16 -22.66 13.03
N LYS A 175 3.13 -22.95 13.92
CA LYS A 175 2.87 -23.44 15.29
C LYS A 175 1.99 -22.46 16.07
N LYS A 176 2.26 -21.15 15.98
CA LYS A 176 1.47 -20.12 16.64
C LYS A 176 0.07 -20.01 16.05
N LEU A 177 -0.05 -20.00 14.70
CA LEU A 177 -1.34 -19.94 14.00
C LEU A 177 -2.23 -21.13 14.39
N ARG A 178 -1.69 -22.36 14.40
CA ARG A 178 -2.46 -23.56 14.78
C ARG A 178 -2.94 -23.48 16.22
N ARG A 179 -2.09 -23.04 17.17
CA ARG A 179 -2.49 -22.84 18.58
C ARG A 179 -3.62 -21.83 18.69
N TYR A 180 -3.51 -20.70 17.99
CA TYR A 180 -4.54 -19.67 17.97
C TYR A 180 -5.84 -20.18 17.40
N ILE A 181 -5.80 -20.88 16.26
CA ILE A 181 -6.97 -21.51 15.58
C ILE A 181 -7.68 -22.44 16.56
N GLN A 182 -6.97 -23.32 17.25
CA GLN A 182 -7.52 -24.24 18.24
C GLN A 182 -8.17 -23.49 19.42
N GLY A 183 -7.47 -22.51 20.00
CA GLY A 183 -7.96 -21.69 21.10
C GLY A 183 -9.21 -20.88 20.77
N GLN A 184 -9.30 -20.37 19.55
CA GLN A 184 -10.47 -19.61 19.06
C GLN A 184 -11.54 -20.48 18.40
N LYS A 185 -11.33 -21.81 18.33
CA LYS A 185 -12.25 -22.79 17.72
C LYS A 185 -12.62 -22.43 16.27
N ILE A 186 -11.68 -21.89 15.49
CA ILE A 186 -11.89 -21.55 14.08
C ILE A 186 -11.86 -22.83 13.26
N GLN A 187 -12.96 -23.17 12.61
CA GLN A 187 -13.10 -24.44 11.87
C GLN A 187 -12.53 -24.39 10.45
N SER A 188 -12.73 -23.25 9.75
CA SER A 188 -12.33 -23.08 8.36
C SER A 188 -12.21 -21.60 7.98
N GLY A 189 -11.61 -21.33 6.82
CA GLY A 189 -11.49 -19.98 6.27
C GLY A 189 -10.44 -19.11 6.94
N SER A 190 -10.60 -17.79 6.87
CA SER A 190 -9.59 -16.82 7.34
C SER A 190 -9.33 -16.93 8.84
N VAL A 191 -8.07 -16.93 9.25
CA VAL A 191 -7.65 -16.94 10.66
C VAL A 191 -7.89 -15.59 11.35
N PHE A 192 -7.72 -14.49 10.63
CA PHE A 192 -7.86 -13.14 11.17
C PHE A 192 -9.28 -12.61 10.94
N ILE A 193 -10.18 -12.92 11.87
CA ILE A 193 -11.60 -12.54 11.81
C ILE A 193 -11.97 -11.51 12.89
N THR A 194 -13.02 -10.76 12.61
CA THR A 194 -13.69 -9.88 13.58
C THR A 194 -14.53 -10.69 14.56
N ARG A 195 -15.09 -10.03 15.57
CA ARG A 195 -16.08 -10.65 16.48
C ARG A 195 -17.32 -11.23 15.76
N THR A 196 -17.63 -10.71 14.58
CA THR A 196 -18.77 -11.17 13.76
C THR A 196 -18.39 -12.26 12.76
N GLY A 197 -17.19 -12.86 12.85
CA GLY A 197 -16.72 -13.92 11.97
C GLY A 197 -16.25 -13.45 10.58
N LYS A 198 -16.36 -12.16 10.24
CA LYS A 198 -15.89 -11.64 8.95
C LYS A 198 -14.38 -11.40 8.97
N PRO A 199 -13.66 -11.61 7.85
CA PRO A 199 -12.25 -11.26 7.76
C PRO A 199 -11.99 -9.80 8.14
N MET A 200 -10.88 -9.55 8.85
CA MET A 200 -10.50 -8.20 9.24
C MET A 200 -10.20 -7.34 8.01
N ASN A 201 -10.77 -6.16 7.95
CA ASN A 201 -10.49 -5.19 6.91
C ASN A 201 -9.28 -4.29 7.27
N ARG A 202 -8.75 -3.60 6.24
CA ARG A 202 -7.58 -2.72 6.38
C ARG A 202 -7.77 -1.64 7.46
N SER A 203 -8.96 -1.06 7.55
CA SER A 203 -9.23 0.04 8.50
C SER A 203 -9.23 -0.45 9.94
N ASN A 204 -9.80 -1.64 10.19
CA ASN A 204 -9.79 -2.26 11.52
C ASN A 204 -8.35 -2.58 11.95
N ILE A 205 -7.57 -3.21 11.07
CA ILE A 205 -6.17 -3.54 11.33
C ILE A 205 -5.37 -2.27 11.64
N TRP A 206 -5.52 -1.24 10.81
CA TRP A 206 -4.82 0.04 11.00
C TRP A 206 -5.17 0.68 12.37
N ARG A 207 -6.45 0.70 12.73
CA ARG A 207 -6.90 1.25 14.01
C ARG A 207 -6.35 0.49 15.20
N GLU A 208 -6.40 -0.84 15.15
CA GLU A 208 -5.85 -1.69 16.22
C GLU A 208 -4.32 -1.52 16.35
N MET A 209 -3.58 -1.42 15.23
CA MET A 209 -2.15 -1.15 15.24
C MET A 209 -1.83 0.21 15.85
N LYS A 210 -2.58 1.27 15.49
CA LYS A 210 -2.38 2.62 16.07
C LYS A 210 -2.60 2.65 17.58
N ALA A 211 -3.55 1.89 18.07
CA ALA A 211 -3.85 1.80 19.51
C ALA A 211 -2.73 1.13 20.33
N LEU A 212 -1.71 0.55 19.71
CA LEU A 212 -0.53 -0.01 20.38
C LEU A 212 0.61 1.00 20.52
N CYS A 213 0.61 2.07 19.72
CA CYS A 213 1.78 2.95 19.55
C CYS A 213 2.26 3.56 20.87
N GLU A 214 1.34 4.09 21.67
CA GLU A 214 1.65 4.72 22.96
C GLU A 214 2.28 3.70 23.92
N ARG A 215 1.61 2.55 24.13
CA ARG A 215 2.09 1.50 25.03
C ARG A 215 3.43 0.91 24.57
N ALA A 216 3.64 0.80 23.27
CA ALA A 216 4.89 0.29 22.70
C ALA A 216 6.02 1.33 22.69
N ASN A 217 5.74 2.58 23.02
CA ASN A 217 6.64 3.71 22.83
C ASN A 217 7.22 3.74 21.40
N VAL A 218 6.32 3.74 20.41
CA VAL A 218 6.66 3.80 18.98
C VAL A 218 5.87 4.91 18.33
N ALA A 219 6.54 5.76 17.56
CA ALA A 219 5.90 6.88 16.86
C ALA A 219 4.78 6.38 15.93
N PRO A 220 3.54 6.92 16.04
CA PRO A 220 2.42 6.48 15.21
C PRO A 220 2.67 6.60 13.70
N SER A 221 3.51 7.55 13.27
CA SER A 221 3.90 7.73 11.86
C SER A 221 4.61 6.50 11.28
N LYS A 222 5.29 5.69 12.11
CA LYS A 222 6.01 4.47 11.71
C LYS A 222 5.12 3.23 11.65
N VAL A 223 3.91 3.25 12.29
CA VAL A 223 3.11 2.05 12.53
C VAL A 223 1.94 1.97 11.56
N PHE A 224 2.12 1.19 10.50
CA PHE A 224 1.10 0.86 9.50
C PHE A 224 1.47 -0.48 8.81
N PRO A 225 0.52 -1.19 8.19
CA PRO A 225 0.80 -2.53 7.64
C PRO A 225 1.97 -2.58 6.65
N HIS A 226 2.15 -1.54 5.83
CA HIS A 226 3.28 -1.51 4.91
C HIS A 226 4.63 -1.37 5.60
N SER A 227 4.72 -0.73 6.79
CA SER A 227 6.01 -0.64 7.52
C SER A 227 6.50 -2.00 7.99
N LEU A 228 5.60 -2.91 8.38
CA LEU A 228 5.94 -4.30 8.71
C LEU A 228 6.47 -5.06 7.48
N ARG A 229 5.84 -4.87 6.33
CA ARG A 229 6.30 -5.45 5.07
C ARG A 229 7.65 -4.85 4.62
N HIS A 230 7.90 -3.56 4.87
CA HIS A 230 9.20 -2.94 4.67
C HIS A 230 10.26 -3.58 5.57
N LEU A 231 9.94 -3.80 6.85
CA LEU A 231 10.84 -4.46 7.78
C LEU A 231 11.18 -5.88 7.30
N PHE A 232 10.19 -6.68 6.89
CA PHE A 232 10.42 -7.98 6.26
C PHE A 232 11.40 -7.87 5.08
N ALA A 233 11.14 -6.96 4.15
CA ALA A 233 11.95 -6.79 2.96
C ALA A 233 13.42 -6.44 3.27
N ARG A 234 13.65 -5.57 4.24
CA ARG A 234 15.00 -5.20 4.69
C ARG A 234 15.71 -6.37 5.37
N CYS A 235 15.02 -7.08 6.27
CA CYS A 235 15.58 -8.26 6.93
C CYS A 235 15.90 -9.37 5.92
N PHE A 236 15.04 -9.61 4.95
CA PHE A 236 15.30 -10.60 3.91
C PHE A 236 16.50 -10.18 3.04
N TYR A 237 16.51 -8.93 2.57
CA TYR A 237 17.59 -8.41 1.74
C TYR A 237 18.95 -8.37 2.46
N SER A 238 18.97 -8.16 3.77
CA SER A 238 20.22 -8.20 4.56
C SER A 238 20.86 -9.59 4.62
N ILE A 239 20.09 -10.64 4.34
CA ILE A 239 20.56 -12.03 4.32
C ILE A 239 21.01 -12.44 2.91
N ASP A 240 20.15 -12.22 1.92
CA ASP A 240 20.32 -12.80 0.58
C ASP A 240 20.86 -11.80 -0.47
N HIS A 241 20.73 -10.49 -0.24
CA HIS A 241 21.14 -9.39 -1.15
C HIS A 241 20.58 -9.49 -2.58
N ASP A 242 19.64 -10.40 -2.87
CA ASP A 242 18.99 -10.58 -4.15
C ASP A 242 17.66 -9.82 -4.22
N VAL A 243 17.65 -8.73 -5.00
CA VAL A 243 16.46 -7.88 -5.21
C VAL A 243 15.40 -8.59 -6.07
N ALA A 244 15.82 -9.41 -7.04
CA ALA A 244 14.91 -10.10 -7.93
C ALA A 244 14.12 -11.17 -7.16
N LYS A 245 14.81 -11.99 -6.39
CA LYS A 245 14.19 -12.98 -5.51
C LYS A 245 13.26 -12.35 -4.47
N LEU A 246 13.66 -11.22 -3.87
CA LEU A 246 12.79 -10.46 -2.98
C LEU A 246 11.55 -9.92 -3.71
N ALA A 247 11.68 -9.46 -4.96
CA ALA A 247 10.55 -8.99 -5.76
C ALA A 247 9.54 -10.12 -6.02
N ASP A 248 10.02 -11.32 -6.33
CA ASP A 248 9.18 -12.51 -6.54
C ASP A 248 8.43 -12.90 -5.27
N ILE A 249 9.13 -12.98 -4.13
CA ILE A 249 8.52 -13.28 -2.82
C ILE A 249 7.44 -12.26 -2.47
N LEU A 250 7.71 -10.97 -2.71
CA LEU A 250 6.75 -9.91 -2.48
C LEU A 250 5.64 -9.84 -3.54
N GLY A 251 5.78 -10.51 -4.68
CA GLY A 251 4.84 -10.45 -5.82
C GLY A 251 4.79 -9.05 -6.44
N HIS A 252 5.95 -8.48 -6.73
CA HIS A 252 6.10 -7.22 -7.45
C HIS A 252 6.38 -7.49 -8.92
N SER A 253 5.53 -6.97 -9.81
CA SER A 253 5.75 -7.05 -11.26
C SER A 253 6.82 -6.10 -11.78
N ASN A 254 7.28 -5.17 -10.94
CA ASN A 254 8.34 -4.21 -11.28
C ASN A 254 9.34 -4.16 -10.12
N ILE A 255 10.58 -4.51 -10.41
CA ILE A 255 11.68 -4.54 -9.45
C ILE A 255 11.94 -3.17 -8.80
N ASN A 256 11.61 -2.07 -9.50
CA ASN A 256 11.71 -0.73 -8.92
C ASN A 256 10.77 -0.54 -7.73
N THR A 257 9.66 -1.28 -7.65
CA THR A 257 8.79 -1.28 -6.47
C THR A 257 9.49 -1.92 -5.27
N THR A 258 10.29 -2.97 -5.50
CA THR A 258 11.08 -3.62 -4.47
C THR A 258 12.24 -2.74 -3.99
N ARG A 259 12.90 -2.01 -4.91
CA ARG A 259 13.99 -1.09 -4.54
C ARG A 259 13.58 -0.06 -3.50
N ILE A 260 12.33 0.39 -3.49
CA ILE A 260 11.81 1.33 -2.48
C ILE A 260 11.90 0.75 -1.06
N TYR A 261 11.77 -0.58 -0.91
CA TYR A 261 11.81 -1.27 0.39
C TYR A 261 13.23 -1.48 0.91
N ILE A 262 14.23 -1.43 0.04
CA ILE A 262 15.65 -1.65 0.39
C ILE A 262 16.49 -0.37 0.29
N ILE A 263 15.83 0.78 0.10
CA ILE A 263 16.50 2.09 0.18
C ILE A 263 17.06 2.22 1.60
N THR A 264 18.38 2.34 1.68
CA THR A 264 19.10 2.53 2.94
C THR A 264 19.01 3.97 3.42
N THR A 265 19.26 4.18 4.71
CA THR A 265 19.41 5.54 5.25
C THR A 265 20.71 6.18 4.76
N GLY A 266 20.76 7.51 4.71
CA GLY A 266 22.00 8.23 4.39
C GLY A 266 23.15 7.88 5.34
N ALA A 267 22.86 7.61 6.61
CA ALA A 267 23.82 7.17 7.61
C ALA A 267 24.44 5.79 7.24
N GLU A 268 23.62 4.84 6.82
CA GLU A 268 24.11 3.53 6.40
C GLU A 268 24.98 3.61 5.14
N HIS A 269 24.61 4.47 4.19
CA HIS A 269 25.44 4.72 3.00
C HIS A 269 26.80 5.31 3.36
N ARG A 270 26.81 6.32 4.23
CA ARG A 270 28.06 6.94 4.72
C ARG A 270 28.95 5.90 5.39
N ARG A 271 28.40 5.07 6.27
CA ARG A 271 29.14 3.99 6.96
C ARG A 271 29.75 3.00 5.96
N LYS A 272 29.02 2.62 4.90
CA LYS A 272 29.56 1.75 3.85
C LYS A 272 30.70 2.44 3.07
N MET A 273 30.57 3.73 2.75
CA MET A 273 31.64 4.50 2.10
C MET A 273 32.89 4.59 2.97
N GLU A 274 32.76 4.82 4.28
CA GLU A 274 33.88 4.82 5.23
C GLU A 274 34.57 3.46 5.27
N THR A 275 33.79 2.36 5.21
CA THR A 275 34.35 1.00 5.19
C THR A 275 35.17 0.70 3.93
N MET A 276 34.89 1.39 2.80
CA MET A 276 35.65 1.22 1.54
C MET A 276 37.11 1.69 1.62
N ARG A 277 37.43 2.60 2.55
CA ARG A 277 38.81 3.12 2.78
C ARG A 277 39.55 3.56 1.50
N LEU A 278 38.84 4.24 0.61
CA LEU A 278 39.36 4.70 -0.68
C LEU A 278 40.08 6.07 -0.60
N VAL A 279 40.03 6.73 0.55
CA VAL A 279 40.82 7.95 0.81
C VAL A 279 42.18 7.49 1.38
N ILE A 280 43.28 7.84 0.67
CA ILE A 280 44.65 7.49 0.98
C ILE A 280 45.30 8.64 1.75
#